data_564f0fa25d7710f0dd6c80a1575c2102
#
_entry.id   564f0fa25d7710f0dd6c80a1575c2102
#
_cell.length_a   1.000
_cell.length_b   1.000
_cell.length_c   1.000
_cell.angle_alpha   90.00
_cell.angle_beta   90.00
_cell.angle_gamma   90.00
#
_symmetry.space_group_name_H-M   'P 1'
#
loop_
_entity.id
_entity.type
_entity.pdbx_description
1 polymer ?
#
loop_
_entity_poly.entity_id
_entity_poly.type
_entity_poly.pdbx_seq_one_letter_code
_entity_poly.pdbx_strand_id
1 'polypeptide(L)'
;MYAVVTTGGRQYRVSPGDTVDVEKLTGTVGDTVALTNVQLVGQGAEVTIGTPAVAGVRVEAQITAQKRGKKIIIFKHRRRKGYRRKQGHRQALTSLKITAIYSPEQSSEPDASPEQPSEPDASPEQHSEYDASPPLSGKDIA
;
A
#
# COMPACT_ATOMS: atom_id res chain seq x y z
N MET A 1 -2.82 -17.80 -9.28
CA MET A 1 -2.11 -16.63 -9.85
C MET A 1 -0.82 -16.39 -9.07
N TYR A 2 0.28 -16.12 -9.75
CA TYR A 2 1.55 -15.73 -9.14
C TYR A 2 2.22 -14.62 -9.95
N ALA A 3 3.10 -13.86 -9.33
CA ALA A 3 3.88 -12.82 -10.00
C ALA A 3 5.36 -12.95 -9.64
N VAL A 4 6.23 -12.48 -10.53
CA VAL A 4 7.65 -12.29 -10.25
C VAL A 4 7.93 -10.80 -10.17
N VAL A 5 8.32 -10.36 -8.99
CA VAL A 5 8.55 -8.95 -8.65
C VAL A 5 10.01 -8.71 -8.39
N THR A 6 10.54 -7.60 -8.87
CA THR A 6 11.91 -7.16 -8.56
C THR A 6 11.90 -6.04 -7.54
N THR A 7 12.56 -6.26 -6.42
CA THR A 7 12.75 -5.24 -5.38
C THR A 7 14.10 -5.41 -4.69
N GLY A 8 14.77 -4.31 -4.33
CA GLY A 8 16.10 -4.35 -3.71
C GLY A 8 17.17 -5.09 -4.51
N GLY A 9 17.06 -5.11 -5.86
CA GLY A 9 17.98 -5.81 -6.76
C GLY A 9 17.82 -7.34 -6.77
N ARG A 10 16.73 -7.87 -6.20
CA ARG A 10 16.41 -9.31 -6.19
C ARG A 10 15.03 -9.56 -6.76
N GLN A 11 14.84 -10.75 -7.31
CA GLN A 11 13.57 -11.22 -7.83
C GLN A 11 12.91 -12.14 -6.82
N TYR A 12 11.61 -11.98 -6.66
CA TYR A 12 10.78 -12.79 -5.76
C TYR A 12 9.57 -13.30 -6.52
N ARG A 13 9.35 -14.61 -6.47
CA ARG A 13 8.09 -15.20 -6.90
C ARG A 13 7.12 -15.10 -5.73
N VAL A 14 5.95 -14.51 -5.96
CA VAL A 14 4.97 -14.21 -4.93
C VAL A 14 3.57 -14.64 -5.38
N SER A 15 2.77 -15.11 -4.43
CA SER A 15 1.35 -15.40 -4.60
C SER A 15 0.55 -14.66 -3.52
N PRO A 16 -0.75 -14.39 -3.72
CA PRO A 16 -1.58 -13.81 -2.67
C PRO A 16 -1.55 -14.68 -1.40
N GLY A 17 -1.33 -14.04 -0.25
CA GLY A 17 -1.18 -14.70 1.05
C GLY A 17 0.26 -15.04 1.46
N ASP A 18 1.22 -15.01 0.53
CA ASP A 18 2.62 -15.30 0.84
C ASP A 18 3.27 -14.20 1.70
N THR A 19 4.24 -14.61 2.51
CA THR A 19 5.09 -13.69 3.27
C THR A 19 6.52 -13.77 2.74
N VAL A 20 7.07 -12.63 2.32
CA VAL A 20 8.40 -12.53 1.72
C VAL A 20 9.25 -11.49 2.43
N ASP A 21 10.52 -11.82 2.66
CA ASP A 21 11.50 -10.88 3.23
C ASP A 21 12.26 -10.19 2.11
N VAL A 22 12.08 -8.88 2.01
CA VAL A 22 12.77 -8.04 1.02
C VAL A 22 13.78 -7.12 1.68
N GLU A 23 14.65 -6.49 0.89
CA GLU A 23 15.51 -5.43 1.39
C GLU A 23 14.66 -4.30 1.99
N LYS A 24 15.24 -3.57 2.95
CA LYS A 24 14.52 -2.56 3.73
C LYS A 24 13.76 -1.58 2.85
N LEU A 25 12.45 -1.51 3.04
CA LEU A 25 11.56 -0.49 2.47
C LEU A 25 11.24 0.57 3.53
N THR A 26 10.95 1.79 3.07
CA THR A 26 10.40 2.87 3.90
C THR A 26 8.94 2.56 4.22
N GLY A 27 8.56 2.77 5.47
CA GLY A 27 7.19 2.54 5.97
C GLY A 27 7.20 1.94 7.36
N THR A 28 6.04 1.95 8.00
CA THR A 28 5.79 1.36 9.31
C THR A 28 5.06 0.01 9.20
N VAL A 29 5.04 -0.74 10.28
CA VAL A 29 4.26 -1.98 10.33
C VAL A 29 2.77 -1.66 10.20
N GLY A 30 2.11 -2.32 9.27
CA GLY A 30 0.71 -2.09 8.92
C GLY A 30 0.51 -1.33 7.61
N ASP A 31 1.52 -0.60 7.14
CA ASP A 31 1.43 0.15 5.89
C ASP A 31 1.30 -0.78 4.67
N THR A 32 0.54 -0.32 3.68
CA THR A 32 0.42 -1.00 2.39
C THR A 32 1.43 -0.41 1.40
N VAL A 33 2.16 -1.28 0.74
CA VAL A 33 3.17 -0.94 -0.28
C VAL A 33 2.79 -1.55 -1.61
N ALA A 34 2.82 -0.76 -2.67
CA ALA A 34 2.62 -1.22 -4.04
C ALA A 34 3.98 -1.50 -4.70
N LEU A 35 4.17 -2.73 -5.14
CA LEU A 35 5.33 -3.16 -5.91
C LEU A 35 4.96 -3.13 -7.40
N THR A 36 5.50 -2.16 -8.13
CA THR A 36 5.17 -1.90 -9.54
C THR A 36 6.12 -2.57 -10.53
N ASN A 37 7.31 -2.99 -10.07
CA ASN A 37 8.28 -3.64 -10.94
C ASN A 37 8.01 -5.15 -11.05
N VAL A 38 6.94 -5.51 -11.77
CA VAL A 38 6.51 -6.88 -12.02
C VAL A 38 7.03 -7.35 -13.36
N GLN A 39 7.88 -8.36 -13.38
CA GLN A 39 8.50 -8.87 -14.61
C GLN A 39 7.67 -9.96 -15.28
N LEU A 40 6.90 -10.71 -14.50
CA LEU A 40 6.12 -11.83 -15.01
C LEU A 40 4.86 -12.02 -14.15
N VAL A 41 3.77 -12.36 -14.82
CA VAL A 41 2.51 -12.80 -14.18
C VAL A 41 2.10 -14.12 -14.79
N GLY A 42 1.75 -15.08 -13.95
CA GLY A 42 1.24 -16.37 -14.36
C GLY A 42 -0.12 -16.66 -13.74
N GLN A 43 -1.06 -17.05 -14.59
CA GLN A 43 -2.40 -17.46 -14.20
C GLN A 43 -2.73 -18.82 -14.83
N GLY A 44 -2.64 -19.87 -14.03
CA GLY A 44 -2.82 -21.23 -14.56
C GLY A 44 -1.76 -21.59 -15.60
N ALA A 45 -2.19 -21.88 -16.81
CA ALA A 45 -1.30 -22.18 -17.95
C ALA A 45 -0.83 -20.94 -18.72
N GLU A 46 -1.43 -19.79 -18.47
CA GLU A 46 -1.12 -18.54 -19.16
C GLU A 46 -0.04 -17.76 -18.40
N VAL A 47 0.98 -17.30 -19.14
CA VAL A 47 2.10 -16.56 -18.58
C VAL A 47 2.38 -15.33 -19.43
N THR A 48 2.30 -14.16 -18.81
CA THR A 48 2.63 -12.88 -19.43
C THR A 48 3.99 -12.41 -18.93
N ILE A 49 4.91 -12.16 -19.87
CA ILE A 49 6.29 -11.73 -19.57
C ILE A 49 6.46 -10.28 -20.00
N GLY A 50 6.98 -9.44 -19.11
CA GLY A 50 7.27 -8.03 -19.38
C GLY A 50 8.67 -7.82 -19.98
N THR A 51 8.80 -6.79 -20.80
CA THR A 51 10.06 -6.33 -21.37
C THR A 51 10.24 -4.83 -21.12
N PRO A 52 10.84 -4.38 -20.02
CA PRO A 52 11.38 -5.11 -18.86
C PRO A 52 10.33 -5.49 -17.79
N ALA A 53 9.18 -4.84 -17.75
CA ALA A 53 8.11 -5.08 -16.79
C ALA A 53 6.75 -5.18 -17.51
N VAL A 54 5.80 -5.89 -16.90
CA VAL A 54 4.43 -6.00 -17.40
C VAL A 54 3.70 -4.69 -17.10
N ALA A 55 3.19 -4.04 -18.14
CA ALA A 55 2.48 -2.78 -18.00
C ALA A 55 1.14 -2.98 -17.27
N GLY A 56 0.80 -2.05 -16.38
CA GLY A 56 -0.48 -2.04 -15.68
C GLY A 56 -0.63 -3.06 -14.55
N VAL A 57 0.38 -3.89 -14.31
CA VAL A 57 0.38 -4.85 -13.20
C VAL A 57 1.02 -4.23 -11.97
N ARG A 58 0.40 -4.44 -10.81
CA ARG A 58 0.96 -4.09 -9.50
C ARG A 58 0.66 -5.19 -8.48
N VAL A 59 1.57 -5.36 -7.54
CA VAL A 59 1.41 -6.26 -6.41
C VAL A 59 1.27 -5.43 -5.13
N GLU A 60 0.18 -5.59 -4.43
CA GLU A 60 -0.02 -4.95 -3.14
C GLU A 60 0.42 -5.87 -2.01
N ALA A 61 1.18 -5.30 -1.09
CA ALA A 61 1.70 -6.01 0.06
C ALA A 61 1.62 -5.15 1.31
N GLN A 62 1.35 -5.76 2.44
CA GLN A 62 1.34 -5.10 3.73
C GLN A 62 2.64 -5.39 4.49
N ILE A 63 3.24 -4.36 5.09
CA ILE A 63 4.41 -4.50 5.95
C ILE A 63 3.99 -5.18 7.25
N THR A 64 4.48 -6.39 7.49
CA THR A 64 4.21 -7.13 8.73
C THR A 64 5.28 -6.90 9.78
N ALA A 65 6.54 -6.73 9.37
CA ALA A 65 7.63 -6.48 10.31
C ALA A 65 8.83 -5.79 9.64
N GLN A 66 9.50 -4.95 10.41
CA GLN A 66 10.83 -4.42 10.07
C GLN A 66 11.85 -5.17 10.93
N LYS A 67 12.72 -5.97 10.31
CA LYS A 67 13.64 -6.84 11.03
C LYS A 67 15.08 -6.75 10.53
N ARG A 68 16.00 -7.34 11.30
CA ARG A 68 17.38 -7.53 10.88
C ARG A 68 17.65 -9.01 10.67
N GLY A 69 18.34 -9.33 9.58
CA GLY A 69 18.79 -10.68 9.25
C GLY A 69 19.78 -11.26 10.29
N LYS A 70 20.18 -12.51 10.06
CA LYS A 70 21.21 -13.16 10.87
C LYS A 70 22.53 -12.36 10.81
N LYS A 71 23.25 -12.32 11.92
CA LYS A 71 24.55 -11.67 11.98
C LYS A 71 25.57 -12.47 11.15
N ILE A 72 26.14 -11.80 10.15
CA ILE A 72 27.23 -12.34 9.34
C ILE A 72 28.54 -11.85 9.97
N ILE A 73 29.41 -12.77 10.30
CA ILE A 73 30.75 -12.46 10.86
C ILE A 73 31.72 -12.32 9.70
N ILE A 74 32.29 -11.12 9.58
CA ILE A 74 33.33 -10.82 8.60
C ILE A 74 34.65 -10.84 9.33
N PHE A 75 35.56 -11.74 8.94
CA PHE A 75 36.89 -11.82 9.50
C PHE A 75 37.91 -11.57 8.39
N LYS A 76 38.74 -10.55 8.59
CA LYS A 76 39.86 -10.22 7.71
C LYS A 76 41.18 -10.49 8.44
N HIS A 77 42.09 -11.21 7.77
CA HIS A 77 43.42 -11.56 8.29
C HIS A 77 44.43 -11.43 7.17
N ARG A 78 45.60 -10.89 7.48
CA ARG A 78 46.78 -10.90 6.60
C ARG A 78 47.90 -11.74 7.21
N ARG A 79 48.44 -12.66 6.44
CA ARG A 79 49.57 -13.49 6.86
C ARG A 79 50.78 -12.61 7.13
N ARG A 80 51.57 -12.94 8.19
CA ARG A 80 52.83 -12.30 8.57
C ARG A 80 52.76 -10.79 8.77
N LYS A 81 51.59 -10.19 8.93
CA LYS A 81 51.43 -8.74 9.12
C LYS A 81 50.73 -8.35 10.41
N GLY A 82 50.43 -9.31 11.29
CA GLY A 82 49.73 -9.01 12.56
C GLY A 82 48.31 -8.41 12.37
N TYR A 83 47.82 -8.33 11.12
CA TYR A 83 46.53 -7.70 10.80
C TYR A 83 45.39 -8.68 11.00
N ARG A 84 44.48 -8.36 11.93
CA ARG A 84 43.22 -9.08 12.16
C ARG A 84 42.12 -8.07 12.35
N ARG A 85 40.98 -8.23 11.65
CA ARG A 85 39.81 -7.42 11.85
C ARG A 85 38.57 -8.31 11.81
N LYS A 86 37.78 -8.28 12.90
CA LYS A 86 36.52 -8.98 13.02
C LYS A 86 35.39 -7.96 13.07
N GLN A 87 34.40 -8.10 12.22
CA GLN A 87 33.24 -7.23 12.13
C GLN A 87 31.99 -8.08 11.93
N GLY A 88 30.84 -7.64 12.48
CA GLY A 88 29.57 -8.28 12.25
C GLY A 88 28.66 -7.36 11.43
N HIS A 89 27.91 -7.95 10.51
CA HIS A 89 26.89 -7.25 9.72
C HIS A 89 25.52 -7.92 9.91
N ARG A 90 24.47 -7.12 10.03
CA ARG A 90 23.07 -7.55 9.97
C ARG A 90 22.34 -6.71 8.93
N GLN A 91 21.88 -7.35 7.88
CA GLN A 91 21.09 -6.70 6.84
C GLN A 91 19.72 -6.32 7.40
N ALA A 92 19.28 -5.08 7.15
CA ALA A 92 17.94 -4.65 7.47
C ALA A 92 16.97 -5.18 6.39
N LEU A 93 15.88 -5.80 6.82
CA LEU A 93 14.89 -6.45 5.97
C LEU A 93 13.50 -5.98 6.37
N THR A 94 12.59 -5.96 5.39
CA THR A 94 11.16 -5.76 5.58
C THR A 94 10.43 -7.05 5.23
N SER A 95 9.60 -7.55 6.14
CA SER A 95 8.68 -8.67 5.86
C SER A 95 7.40 -8.12 5.27
N LEU A 96 7.05 -8.57 4.09
CA LEU A 96 5.84 -8.20 3.35
C LEU A 96 4.90 -9.41 3.28
N LYS A 97 3.63 -9.20 3.61
CA LYS A 97 2.55 -10.12 3.32
C LYS A 97 1.84 -9.65 2.05
N ILE A 98 1.82 -10.50 1.04
CA ILE A 98 1.18 -10.18 -0.24
C ILE A 98 -0.33 -10.25 -0.06
N THR A 99 -1.01 -9.15 -0.35
CA THR A 99 -2.46 -9.03 -0.22
C THR A 99 -3.14 -9.37 -1.54
N ALA A 100 -2.72 -8.74 -2.64
CA ALA A 100 -3.34 -8.91 -3.95
C ALA A 100 -2.34 -8.69 -5.08
N ILE A 101 -2.64 -9.28 -6.24
CA ILE A 101 -1.94 -9.04 -7.51
C ILE A 101 -2.98 -8.49 -8.47
N TYR A 102 -2.81 -7.25 -8.91
CA TYR A 102 -3.69 -6.59 -9.87
C TYR A 102 -3.09 -6.71 -11.27
N SER A 103 -3.90 -7.22 -12.19
CA SER A 103 -3.61 -7.29 -13.62
C SER A 103 -4.58 -6.38 -14.38
N PRO A 104 -4.17 -5.72 -15.46
CA PRO A 104 -5.05 -4.85 -16.25
C PRO A 104 -6.28 -5.58 -16.80
N GLU A 105 -6.21 -6.89 -16.99
CA GLU A 105 -7.35 -7.69 -17.43
C GLU A 105 -8.43 -7.90 -16.36
N GLN A 106 -8.12 -7.67 -15.09
CA GLN A 106 -9.09 -7.79 -13.97
C GLN A 106 -9.72 -6.45 -13.57
N SER A 107 -9.31 -5.33 -14.15
CA SER A 107 -9.89 -4.02 -13.88
C SER A 107 -11.14 -3.69 -14.71
N SER A 108 -11.76 -4.68 -15.37
CA SER A 108 -13.01 -4.53 -16.10
C SER A 108 -14.27 -4.88 -15.29
N GLU A 109 -14.19 -5.00 -13.97
CA GLU A 109 -15.40 -4.90 -13.16
C GLU A 109 -15.74 -3.41 -13.01
N PRO A 110 -16.92 -3.00 -13.49
CA PRO A 110 -17.35 -1.61 -13.33
C PRO A 110 -17.51 -1.32 -11.84
N ASP A 111 -16.80 -0.29 -11.40
CA ASP A 111 -17.09 0.44 -10.18
C ASP A 111 -18.61 0.70 -10.14
N ALA A 112 -19.32 -0.10 -9.36
CA ALA A 112 -20.70 0.17 -9.00
C ALA A 112 -20.68 1.38 -8.09
N SER A 113 -20.70 2.58 -8.69
CA SER A 113 -21.07 3.80 -7.99
C SER A 113 -22.32 3.52 -7.15
N PRO A 114 -22.32 3.81 -5.86
CA PRO A 114 -23.55 3.77 -5.10
C PRO A 114 -24.48 4.83 -5.69
N GLU A 115 -25.60 4.37 -6.28
CA GLU A 115 -26.75 5.20 -6.62
C GLU A 115 -27.07 6.09 -5.41
N GLN A 116 -26.90 7.38 -5.61
CA GLN A 116 -27.49 8.37 -4.73
C GLN A 116 -29.02 8.22 -4.86
N PRO A 117 -29.76 8.01 -3.77
CA PRO A 117 -31.20 8.11 -3.83
C PRO A 117 -31.57 9.55 -4.16
N SER A 118 -32.19 9.73 -5.32
CA SER A 118 -32.83 10.97 -5.72
C SER A 118 -33.86 11.37 -4.68
N GLU A 119 -33.62 12.50 -4.04
CA GLU A 119 -34.66 13.19 -3.24
C GLU A 119 -35.89 13.52 -4.12
N PRO A 120 -37.11 13.24 -3.67
CA PRO A 120 -38.27 13.71 -4.35
C PRO A 120 -38.47 15.20 -4.08
N ASP A 121 -38.52 15.92 -5.19
CA ASP A 121 -39.03 17.27 -5.35
C ASP A 121 -40.40 17.44 -4.65
N ALA A 122 -40.44 18.28 -3.64
CA ALA A 122 -41.66 18.81 -3.10
C ALA A 122 -41.58 20.33 -3.12
N SER A 123 -42.07 20.89 -4.18
CA SER A 123 -42.33 22.33 -4.38
C SER A 123 -43.29 22.89 -3.34
N PRO A 124 -43.26 24.21 -3.13
CA PRO A 124 -43.83 24.88 -1.99
C PRO A 124 -45.26 25.32 -2.24
N GLU A 125 -46.14 25.21 -1.28
CA GLU A 125 -47.36 26.01 -1.25
C GLU A 125 -47.29 27.07 -0.17
N GLN A 126 -47.55 28.27 -0.66
CA GLN A 126 -47.74 29.54 0.03
C GLN A 126 -48.90 29.47 0.99
N HIS A 127 -48.79 30.06 2.13
CA HIS A 127 -49.83 30.86 2.74
C HIS A 127 -49.26 31.90 3.70
N SER A 128 -49.30 33.07 3.26
CA SER A 128 -49.73 34.40 3.75
C SER A 128 -49.99 34.58 5.24
N GLU A 129 -49.46 35.76 5.69
CA GLU A 129 -50.05 36.76 6.58
C GLU A 129 -50.24 36.45 8.05
N TYR A 130 -49.64 37.23 8.84
CA TYR A 130 -50.13 38.25 9.81
C TYR A 130 -48.92 38.71 10.68
N ASP A 131 -48.43 39.89 10.44
CA ASP A 131 -48.66 41.17 11.09
C ASP A 131 -48.67 41.12 12.64
N ALA A 132 -47.70 41.78 13.21
CA ALA A 132 -47.79 42.71 14.29
C ALA A 132 -46.45 43.02 14.95
N SER A 133 -46.07 44.24 14.79
CA SER A 133 -44.95 44.93 15.43
C SER A 133 -45.18 45.22 16.93
N PRO A 134 -44.24 45.93 17.58
CA PRO A 134 -43.69 45.65 18.88
C PRO A 134 -44.36 46.47 20.01
N PRO A 135 -43.84 46.46 21.25
CA PRO A 135 -43.00 47.54 21.70
C PRO A 135 -42.01 47.23 22.82
N LEU A 136 -40.86 47.91 22.70
CA LEU A 136 -40.25 48.83 23.65
C LEU A 136 -40.12 48.51 25.13
N SER A 137 -38.93 48.88 25.57
CA SER A 137 -38.62 49.41 26.93
C SER A 137 -38.31 48.37 28.02
N GLY A 138 -37.31 48.53 28.74
CA GLY A 138 -36.46 49.57 29.21
C GLY A 138 -35.57 49.06 30.29
N LYS A 139 -34.45 49.71 30.45
CA LYS A 139 -33.85 50.14 31.74
C LYS A 139 -33.60 49.08 32.80
N ASP A 140 -32.57 49.02 33.41
CA ASP A 140 -31.56 49.81 34.08
C ASP A 140 -30.81 48.98 35.14
N ILE A 141 -29.55 49.30 35.29
CA ILE A 141 -28.81 49.47 36.55
C ILE A 141 -28.47 48.19 37.38
N ALA A 142 -27.24 47.86 37.45
CA ALA A 142 -26.24 48.01 38.50
C ALA A 142 -24.91 47.34 38.06
#